data_7d08619ed4793ecbeb01179571b84959
#
_entry.id   7d08619ed4793ecbeb01179571b84959
#
_cell.length_a   1.000
_cell.length_b   1.000
_cell.length_c   1.000
_cell.angle_alpha   90.00
_cell.angle_beta   90.00
_cell.angle_gamma   90.00
#
_symmetry.space_group_name_H-M   'P 1'
#
loop_
_entity.id
_entity.type
_entity.pdbx_description
1 polymer ?
#
loop_
_entity_poly.entity_id
_entity_poly.type
_entity_poly.pdbx_seq_one_letter_code
_entity_poly.pdbx_strand_id
1 'polypeptide(L)'
;MIPVTNTVITFTKLGYIKRMNVDNFKSQHRGGKGIKGMETIDEDYIVEMMMTTSHHYLMFFTNTGRVYRLKAYEIPECSRTARGTAIVNLLQLQPDEKITSMIPIKEYSDSQYLFMATKNGIVKKTKITDYENIRKTGLAAINLREDDRLIEVKLTDNSEDIILITKFGQCIRFHETDVRNTGRTSMGVIGMSLTDQDEVLSLIHISEPTRPRL
;
A
#
# COMPACT_ATOMS: atom_id res chain seq x y z
N MET A 1 0.71 -29.40 -1.20
CA MET A 1 -0.23 -28.30 -0.85
C MET A 1 0.54 -27.30 0.00
N ILE A 2 0.50 -26.01 -0.29
CA ILE A 2 1.22 -24.96 0.49
C ILE A 2 0.44 -24.73 1.79
N PRO A 3 1.05 -24.86 2.98
CA PRO A 3 0.35 -24.66 4.25
C PRO A 3 -0.04 -23.19 4.45
N VAL A 4 -1.14 -22.97 5.17
CA VAL A 4 -1.52 -21.63 5.62
C VAL A 4 -0.72 -21.30 6.86
N THR A 5 0.17 -20.31 6.77
CA THR A 5 1.05 -19.89 7.87
C THR A 5 0.99 -18.38 8.02
N ASN A 6 1.12 -17.92 9.27
CA ASN A 6 1.34 -16.50 9.54
C ASN A 6 2.74 -16.10 9.07
N THR A 7 2.81 -15.01 8.34
CA THR A 7 4.04 -14.58 7.69
C THR A 7 4.21 -13.07 7.79
N VAL A 8 5.44 -12.64 7.89
CA VAL A 8 5.84 -11.23 7.86
C VAL A 8 6.42 -10.92 6.49
N ILE A 9 5.86 -9.91 5.85
CA ILE A 9 6.38 -9.34 4.59
C ILE A 9 7.12 -8.06 4.93
N THR A 10 8.33 -7.91 4.41
CA THR A 10 9.16 -6.71 4.56
C THR A 10 9.51 -6.17 3.18
N PHE A 11 9.36 -4.87 3.00
CA PHE A 11 9.62 -4.18 1.73
C PHE A 11 10.51 -2.95 1.97
N THR A 12 11.50 -2.74 1.09
CA THR A 12 12.47 -1.65 1.22
C THR A 12 12.25 -0.54 0.19
N LYS A 13 12.85 0.61 0.44
CA LYS A 13 12.80 1.78 -0.45
C LYS A 13 13.32 1.48 -1.86
N LEU A 14 14.36 0.67 -1.98
CA LEU A 14 14.94 0.29 -3.27
C LEU A 14 14.20 -0.90 -3.93
N GLY A 15 13.12 -1.40 -3.31
CA GLY A 15 12.25 -2.40 -3.91
C GLY A 15 12.66 -3.85 -3.64
N TYR A 16 13.39 -4.12 -2.57
CA TYR A 16 13.61 -5.49 -2.11
C TYR A 16 12.46 -5.95 -1.23
N ILE A 17 12.01 -7.18 -1.47
CA ILE A 17 10.89 -7.81 -0.74
C ILE A 17 11.30 -9.19 -0.27
N LYS A 18 10.82 -9.57 0.89
CA LYS A 18 10.92 -10.94 1.39
C LYS A 18 9.75 -11.34 2.27
N ARG A 19 9.60 -12.63 2.43
CA ARG A 19 8.66 -13.27 3.35
C ARG A 19 9.43 -14.03 4.41
N MET A 20 8.94 -13.96 5.65
CA MET A 20 9.47 -14.72 6.79
C MET A 20 8.33 -15.33 7.58
N ASN A 21 8.56 -16.49 8.20
CA ASN A 21 7.64 -16.99 9.21
C ASN A 21 7.66 -16.07 10.44
N VAL A 22 6.50 -15.83 11.04
CA VAL A 22 6.36 -14.98 12.23
C VAL A 22 7.19 -15.52 13.40
N ASP A 23 7.43 -16.82 13.49
CA ASP A 23 8.22 -17.46 14.53
C ASP A 23 9.70 -17.03 14.55
N ASN A 24 10.17 -16.41 13.47
CA ASN A 24 11.49 -15.77 13.43
C ASN A 24 11.60 -14.51 14.33
N PHE A 25 10.46 -13.97 14.77
CA PHE A 25 10.37 -12.81 15.66
C PHE A 25 10.04 -13.27 17.07
N LYS A 26 11.06 -13.71 17.80
CA LYS A 26 10.88 -14.16 19.19
C LYS A 26 10.49 -12.99 20.09
N SER A 27 9.56 -13.26 21.01
CA SER A 27 9.19 -12.30 22.06
C SER A 27 10.40 -11.92 22.91
N GLN A 28 10.53 -10.65 23.22
CA GLN A 28 11.55 -10.08 24.10
C GLN A 28 10.87 -9.30 25.22
N HIS A 29 11.55 -9.16 26.36
CA HIS A 29 11.07 -8.31 27.44
C HIS A 29 11.21 -6.82 27.08
N ARG A 30 10.42 -5.99 27.76
CA ARG A 30 10.53 -4.52 27.67
C ARG A 30 11.98 -4.08 27.99
N GLY A 31 12.55 -3.23 27.13
CA GLY A 31 13.94 -2.79 27.22
C GLY A 31 14.94 -3.69 26.47
N GLY A 32 14.48 -4.72 25.78
CA GLY A 32 15.29 -5.53 24.88
C GLY A 32 15.83 -4.71 23.70
N LYS A 33 16.98 -5.13 23.14
CA LYS A 33 17.65 -4.45 22.01
C LYS A 33 16.92 -4.60 20.67
N GLY A 34 15.84 -5.40 20.60
CA GLY A 34 15.22 -5.78 19.33
C GLY A 34 16.05 -6.80 18.54
N ILE A 35 15.55 -7.16 17.37
CA ILE A 35 16.25 -8.02 16.42
C ILE A 35 16.21 -7.38 15.03
N LYS A 36 17.30 -7.55 14.27
CA LYS A 36 17.37 -7.08 12.89
C LYS A 36 16.41 -7.91 12.02
N GLY A 37 15.44 -7.26 11.41
CA GLY A 37 14.41 -7.91 10.59
C GLY A 37 14.82 -8.14 9.14
N MET A 38 15.80 -7.38 8.63
CA MET A 38 16.27 -7.45 7.24
C MET A 38 17.67 -6.87 7.12
N GLU A 39 18.49 -7.43 6.25
CA GLU A 39 19.73 -6.79 5.80
C GLU A 39 19.38 -5.82 4.67
N THR A 40 19.87 -4.60 4.77
CA THR A 40 19.75 -3.57 3.74
C THR A 40 21.11 -3.25 3.16
N ILE A 41 21.15 -2.79 1.91
CA ILE A 41 22.34 -2.20 1.31
C ILE A 41 22.47 -0.73 1.75
N ASP A 42 23.61 -0.12 1.48
CA ASP A 42 23.82 1.29 1.76
C ASP A 42 22.73 2.14 1.08
N GLU A 43 22.25 3.14 1.80
CA GLU A 43 21.15 4.03 1.37
C GLU A 43 19.77 3.38 1.25
N ASP A 44 19.60 2.06 1.53
CA ASP A 44 18.30 1.41 1.56
C ASP A 44 17.75 1.29 2.99
N TYR A 45 16.44 1.33 3.13
CA TYR A 45 15.75 1.17 4.41
C TYR A 45 14.37 0.54 4.23
N ILE A 46 13.88 -0.05 5.30
CA ILE A 46 12.54 -0.66 5.31
C ILE A 46 11.50 0.45 5.28
N VAL A 47 10.61 0.40 4.29
CA VAL A 47 9.47 1.34 4.15
C VAL A 47 8.15 0.72 4.58
N GLU A 48 8.04 -0.61 4.49
CA GLU A 48 6.81 -1.31 4.85
C GLU A 48 7.15 -2.64 5.51
N MET A 49 6.44 -2.96 6.58
CA MET A 49 6.50 -4.26 7.24
C MET A 49 5.10 -4.63 7.71
N MET A 50 4.59 -5.75 7.26
CA MET A 50 3.24 -6.18 7.58
C MET A 50 3.16 -7.66 7.91
N MET A 51 2.21 -8.01 8.75
CA MET A 51 1.85 -9.39 9.04
C MET A 51 0.63 -9.78 8.21
N THR A 52 0.71 -10.96 7.58
CA THR A 52 -0.39 -11.53 6.79
C THR A 52 -0.33 -13.05 6.85
N THR A 53 -1.20 -13.74 6.12
CA THR A 53 -1.09 -15.19 5.95
C THR A 53 -0.53 -15.52 4.57
N SER A 54 0.10 -16.69 4.44
CA SER A 54 0.71 -17.14 3.18
C SER A 54 -0.27 -17.14 1.98
N HIS A 55 -1.56 -17.30 2.23
CA HIS A 55 -2.59 -17.38 1.17
C HIS A 55 -3.30 -16.06 0.86
N HIS A 56 -3.09 -15.01 1.64
CA HIS A 56 -3.64 -13.69 1.32
C HIS A 56 -3.00 -13.13 0.05
N TYR A 57 -3.75 -12.29 -0.64
CA TYR A 57 -3.23 -11.50 -1.73
C TYR A 57 -2.50 -10.27 -1.21
N LEU A 58 -1.47 -9.86 -1.92
CA LEU A 58 -0.81 -8.57 -1.77
C LEU A 58 -1.02 -7.79 -3.06
N MET A 59 -1.61 -6.62 -2.94
CA MET A 59 -1.77 -5.67 -4.05
C MET A 59 -0.66 -4.64 -4.00
N PHE A 60 0.01 -4.46 -5.14
CA PHE A 60 1.12 -3.52 -5.30
C PHE A 60 0.69 -2.41 -6.25
N PHE A 61 0.59 -1.20 -5.75
CA PHE A 61 0.25 -0.03 -6.55
C PHE A 61 1.52 0.71 -6.95
N THR A 62 1.53 1.25 -8.17
CA THR A 62 2.68 1.95 -8.73
C THR A 62 2.41 3.43 -8.92
N ASN A 63 3.48 4.21 -9.01
CA ASN A 63 3.43 5.66 -9.27
C ASN A 63 2.75 6.00 -10.60
N THR A 64 2.70 5.07 -11.55
CA THR A 64 2.03 5.24 -12.86
C THR A 64 0.54 4.87 -12.82
N GLY A 65 -0.01 4.59 -11.63
CA GLY A 65 -1.42 4.27 -11.46
C GLY A 65 -1.82 2.85 -11.85
N ARG A 66 -0.87 1.92 -11.87
CA ARG A 66 -1.14 0.49 -12.11
C ARG A 66 -1.16 -0.28 -10.81
N VAL A 67 -1.79 -1.45 -10.85
CA VAL A 67 -1.84 -2.40 -9.74
C VAL A 67 -1.43 -3.79 -10.21
N TYR A 68 -0.64 -4.46 -9.41
CA TYR A 68 -0.22 -5.85 -9.55
C TYR A 68 -0.65 -6.66 -8.34
N ARG A 69 -0.69 -7.97 -8.46
CA ARG A 69 -1.11 -8.85 -7.37
C ARG A 69 -0.27 -10.11 -7.33
N LEU A 70 0.14 -10.51 -6.12
CA LEU A 70 0.74 -11.80 -5.81
C LEU A 70 0.04 -12.43 -4.60
N LYS A 71 0.08 -13.76 -4.51
CA LYS A 71 -0.14 -14.45 -3.24
C LYS A 71 1.10 -14.27 -2.37
N ALA A 72 0.92 -14.15 -1.05
CA ALA A 72 2.06 -13.98 -0.16
C ALA A 72 3.07 -15.14 -0.24
N TYR A 73 2.60 -16.37 -0.50
CA TYR A 73 3.49 -17.52 -0.71
C TYR A 73 4.34 -17.45 -1.99
N GLU A 74 3.97 -16.63 -2.98
CA GLU A 74 4.77 -16.43 -4.21
C GLU A 74 6.01 -15.56 -3.93
N ILE A 75 6.04 -14.84 -2.81
CA ILE A 75 7.24 -14.12 -2.36
C ILE A 75 8.19 -15.12 -1.73
N PRO A 76 9.46 -15.18 -2.18
CA PRO A 76 10.44 -16.11 -1.66
C PRO A 76 10.60 -15.99 -0.15
N GLU A 77 10.60 -17.14 0.52
CA GLU A 77 10.93 -17.21 1.95
C GLU A 77 12.43 -17.07 2.13
N CYS A 78 12.82 -16.18 3.02
CA CYS A 78 14.20 -15.89 3.30
C CYS A 78 14.48 -15.88 4.80
N SER A 79 15.76 -16.08 5.17
CA SER A 79 16.20 -15.91 6.54
C SER A 79 16.02 -14.47 7.02
N ARG A 80 16.03 -14.27 8.33
CA ARG A 80 15.87 -12.95 8.96
C ARG A 80 16.91 -11.94 8.47
N THR A 81 18.15 -12.36 8.28
CA THR A 81 19.26 -11.48 7.85
C THR A 81 19.39 -11.34 6.33
N ALA A 82 18.65 -12.09 5.53
CA ALA A 82 18.70 -11.97 4.07
C ALA A 82 18.11 -10.65 3.58
N ARG A 83 18.62 -10.14 2.47
CA ARG A 83 18.11 -8.94 1.77
C ARG A 83 16.75 -9.17 1.11
N GLY A 84 16.45 -10.40 0.70
CA GLY A 84 15.27 -10.73 -0.10
C GLY A 84 15.49 -10.60 -1.61
N THR A 85 14.40 -10.51 -2.35
CA THR A 85 14.38 -10.50 -3.82
C THR A 85 13.93 -9.13 -4.32
N ALA A 86 14.53 -8.63 -5.40
CA ALA A 86 14.05 -7.41 -6.03
C ALA A 86 12.63 -7.62 -6.61
N ILE A 87 11.72 -6.72 -6.32
CA ILE A 87 10.31 -6.83 -6.72
C ILE A 87 10.12 -6.92 -8.24
N VAL A 88 11.02 -6.32 -9.01
CA VAL A 88 11.04 -6.41 -10.48
C VAL A 88 11.21 -7.82 -11.02
N ASN A 89 11.73 -8.74 -10.19
CA ASN A 89 11.86 -10.15 -10.55
C ASN A 89 10.56 -10.94 -10.30
N LEU A 90 9.63 -10.38 -9.56
CA LEU A 90 8.36 -11.01 -9.21
C LEU A 90 7.19 -10.41 -9.99
N LEU A 91 7.25 -9.11 -10.31
CA LEU A 91 6.22 -8.35 -11.01
C LEU A 91 6.74 -7.87 -12.37
N GLN A 92 5.88 -7.91 -13.38
CA GLN A 92 6.20 -7.40 -14.72
C GLN A 92 6.00 -5.86 -14.76
N LEU A 93 6.82 -5.14 -13.97
CA LEU A 93 6.77 -3.70 -13.94
C LEU A 93 7.18 -3.09 -15.30
N GLN A 94 6.56 -1.98 -15.66
CA GLN A 94 6.96 -1.16 -16.80
C GLN A 94 8.25 -0.38 -16.46
N PRO A 95 8.99 0.12 -17.45
CA PRO A 95 10.08 1.04 -17.20
C PRO A 95 9.60 2.24 -16.34
N ASP A 96 10.41 2.66 -15.39
CA ASP A 96 10.13 3.77 -14.46
C ASP A 96 8.96 3.57 -13.48
N GLU A 97 8.32 2.40 -13.46
CA GLU A 97 7.36 2.05 -12.42
C GLU A 97 8.05 1.79 -11.07
N LYS A 98 7.53 2.43 -10.03
CA LYS A 98 7.95 2.23 -8.63
C LYS A 98 6.73 1.90 -7.79
N ILE A 99 6.87 0.96 -6.88
CA ILE A 99 5.82 0.64 -5.91
C ILE A 99 5.67 1.82 -4.95
N THR A 100 4.44 2.29 -4.79
CA THR A 100 4.07 3.37 -3.87
C THR A 100 3.29 2.87 -2.66
N SER A 101 2.54 1.78 -2.83
CA SER A 101 1.76 1.18 -1.74
C SER A 101 1.67 -0.34 -1.90
N MET A 102 1.66 -1.05 -0.78
CA MET A 102 1.44 -2.49 -0.70
C MET A 102 0.31 -2.76 0.29
N ILE A 103 -0.75 -3.43 -0.15
CA ILE A 103 -1.95 -3.67 0.64
C ILE A 103 -2.26 -5.16 0.71
N PRO A 104 -2.31 -5.77 1.91
CA PRO A 104 -2.74 -7.14 2.08
C PRO A 104 -4.26 -7.25 1.97
N ILE A 105 -4.73 -8.19 1.16
CA ILE A 105 -6.14 -8.46 0.96
C ILE A 105 -6.46 -9.87 1.43
N LYS A 106 -7.28 -9.95 2.46
CA LYS A 106 -7.78 -11.21 2.98
C LYS A 106 -8.86 -11.77 2.07
N GLU A 107 -9.84 -10.95 1.76
CA GLU A 107 -10.99 -11.27 0.92
C GLU A 107 -11.46 -10.01 0.19
N TYR A 108 -12.15 -10.20 -0.93
CA TYR A 108 -12.80 -9.12 -1.64
C TYR A 108 -14.21 -8.94 -1.07
N SER A 109 -14.52 -7.74 -0.59
CA SER A 109 -15.80 -7.40 0.01
C SER A 109 -16.38 -6.14 -0.62
N ASP A 110 -17.68 -6.13 -0.86
CA ASP A 110 -18.39 -4.94 -1.37
C ASP A 110 -18.43 -3.77 -0.39
N SER A 111 -18.08 -4.00 0.89
CA SER A 111 -17.99 -2.98 1.93
C SER A 111 -16.60 -2.34 2.06
N GLN A 112 -15.63 -2.79 1.28
CA GLN A 112 -14.27 -2.27 1.31
C GLN A 112 -13.93 -1.50 0.04
N TYR A 113 -13.14 -0.45 0.22
CA TYR A 113 -12.76 0.47 -0.85
C TYR A 113 -11.24 0.69 -0.86
N LEU A 114 -10.74 1.00 -2.03
CA LEU A 114 -9.38 1.53 -2.21
C LEU A 114 -9.49 3.04 -2.38
N PHE A 115 -8.97 3.77 -1.43
CA PHE A 115 -8.87 5.22 -1.47
C PHE A 115 -7.48 5.60 -1.97
N MET A 116 -7.41 6.37 -3.03
CA MET A 116 -6.19 6.72 -3.75
C MET A 116 -5.99 8.22 -3.72
N ALA A 117 -4.74 8.66 -3.64
CA ALA A 117 -4.36 10.06 -3.78
C ALA A 117 -3.21 10.22 -4.77
N THR A 118 -3.25 11.28 -5.54
CA THR A 118 -2.22 11.62 -6.51
C THR A 118 -1.41 12.84 -6.06
N LYS A 119 -0.24 13.00 -6.66
CA LYS A 119 0.67 14.13 -6.43
C LYS A 119 -0.03 15.48 -6.63
N ASN A 120 -0.91 15.59 -7.63
CA ASN A 120 -1.60 16.83 -7.98
C ASN A 120 -2.93 17.03 -7.23
N GLY A 121 -3.15 16.30 -6.12
CA GLY A 121 -4.29 16.50 -5.24
C GLY A 121 -5.59 15.86 -5.71
N ILE A 122 -5.55 14.98 -6.69
CA ILE A 122 -6.69 14.19 -7.11
C ILE A 122 -6.88 13.02 -6.15
N VAL A 123 -8.11 12.72 -5.79
CA VAL A 123 -8.48 11.56 -4.98
C VAL A 123 -9.51 10.71 -5.70
N LYS A 124 -9.51 9.44 -5.41
CA LYS A 124 -10.42 8.47 -5.99
C LYS A 124 -10.77 7.40 -4.96
N LYS A 125 -12.04 7.03 -4.92
CA LYS A 125 -12.52 5.88 -4.14
C LYS A 125 -13.16 4.87 -5.08
N THR A 126 -12.76 3.60 -4.99
CA THR A 126 -13.24 2.51 -5.83
C THR A 126 -13.43 1.26 -4.99
N LYS A 127 -14.49 0.50 -5.24
CA LYS A 127 -14.70 -0.80 -4.56
C LYS A 127 -13.52 -1.74 -4.82
N ILE A 128 -13.13 -2.48 -3.81
CA ILE A 128 -12.04 -3.46 -3.96
C ILE A 128 -12.43 -4.58 -4.93
N THR A 129 -13.70 -4.90 -5.06
CA THR A 129 -14.22 -5.93 -5.97
C THR A 129 -13.98 -5.59 -7.45
N ASP A 130 -13.81 -4.31 -7.81
CA ASP A 130 -13.41 -3.91 -9.16
C ASP A 130 -11.99 -4.38 -9.55
N TYR A 131 -11.22 -4.88 -8.57
CA TYR A 131 -9.84 -5.35 -8.73
C TYR A 131 -9.66 -6.86 -8.53
N GLU A 132 -10.73 -7.64 -8.56
CA GLU A 132 -10.64 -9.10 -8.40
C GLU A 132 -9.85 -9.80 -9.51
N ASN A 133 -9.86 -9.24 -10.72
CA ASN A 133 -9.27 -9.85 -11.90
C ASN A 133 -8.03 -9.11 -12.39
N ILE A 134 -6.94 -9.15 -11.60
CA ILE A 134 -5.67 -8.56 -11.98
C ILE A 134 -4.82 -9.58 -12.74
N ARG A 135 -4.42 -9.24 -13.96
CA ARG A 135 -3.50 -10.04 -14.78
C ARG A 135 -2.06 -9.88 -14.30
N LYS A 136 -1.18 -10.83 -14.67
CA LYS A 136 0.26 -10.73 -14.35
C LYS A 136 0.94 -9.47 -14.90
N THR A 137 0.46 -8.97 -16.03
CA THR A 137 0.93 -7.72 -16.66
C THR A 137 0.43 -6.46 -15.94
N GLY A 138 -0.29 -6.61 -14.83
CA GLY A 138 -0.91 -5.50 -14.10
C GLY A 138 -2.20 -5.00 -14.73
N LEU A 139 -2.85 -4.10 -14.03
CA LEU A 139 -4.13 -3.50 -14.38
C LEU A 139 -4.09 -2.01 -14.07
N ALA A 140 -4.73 -1.18 -14.90
CA ALA A 140 -4.88 0.24 -14.57
C ALA A 140 -5.78 0.38 -13.33
N ALA A 141 -5.26 1.00 -12.27
CA ALA A 141 -5.98 1.27 -11.04
C ALA A 141 -6.65 2.64 -11.03
N ILE A 142 -6.05 3.59 -11.71
CA ILE A 142 -6.54 4.96 -11.89
C ILE A 142 -6.01 5.49 -13.23
N ASN A 143 -6.79 6.28 -13.93
CA ASN A 143 -6.31 7.05 -15.08
C ASN A 143 -5.70 8.36 -14.57
N LEU A 144 -4.39 8.45 -14.64
CA LEU A 144 -3.65 9.66 -14.29
C LEU A 144 -3.71 10.69 -15.41
N ARG A 145 -3.69 11.97 -15.02
CA ARG A 145 -3.40 13.06 -15.96
C ARG A 145 -1.93 13.03 -16.34
N GLU A 146 -1.61 13.68 -17.45
CA GLU A 146 -0.23 13.98 -17.83
C GLU A 146 0.46 14.70 -16.66
N ASP A 147 1.70 14.35 -16.36
CA ASP A 147 2.49 14.88 -15.24
C ASP A 147 2.00 14.57 -13.81
N ASP A 148 0.94 13.78 -13.63
CA ASP A 148 0.50 13.33 -12.32
C ASP A 148 1.08 11.96 -11.97
N ARG A 149 1.11 11.64 -10.69
CA ARG A 149 1.58 10.36 -10.16
C ARG A 149 0.70 9.90 -9.01
N LEU A 150 0.42 8.63 -8.95
CA LEU A 150 -0.18 8.01 -7.77
C LEU A 150 0.85 8.00 -6.65
N ILE A 151 0.50 8.56 -5.50
CA ILE A 151 1.43 8.65 -4.35
C ILE A 151 1.12 7.62 -3.29
N GLU A 152 -0.15 7.36 -3.02
CA GLU A 152 -0.55 6.45 -1.95
C GLU A 152 -1.94 5.87 -2.17
N VAL A 153 -2.15 4.65 -1.66
CA VAL A 153 -3.43 3.95 -1.64
C VAL A 153 -3.67 3.38 -0.25
N LYS A 154 -4.87 3.52 0.26
CA LYS A 154 -5.33 2.96 1.54
C LYS A 154 -6.57 2.11 1.35
N LEU A 155 -6.70 1.05 2.14
CA LEU A 155 -7.93 0.27 2.24
C LEU A 155 -8.84 0.92 3.28
N THR A 156 -10.08 1.21 2.91
CA THR A 156 -11.07 1.89 3.76
C THR A 156 -12.42 1.16 3.72
N ASP A 157 -13.35 1.53 4.59
CA ASP A 157 -14.65 0.85 4.75
C ASP A 157 -15.85 1.81 4.92
N ASN A 158 -15.71 3.06 4.49
CA ASN A 158 -16.67 4.16 4.67
C ASN A 158 -16.77 4.75 6.10
N SER A 159 -15.86 4.40 6.98
CA SER A 159 -15.83 4.93 8.35
C SER A 159 -14.64 5.84 8.64
N GLU A 160 -13.81 6.10 7.64
CA GLU A 160 -12.53 6.75 7.82
C GLU A 160 -12.56 8.24 7.49
N ASP A 161 -11.81 9.02 8.25
CA ASP A 161 -11.43 10.38 7.87
C ASP A 161 -10.12 10.34 7.08
N ILE A 162 -10.07 11.09 6.02
CA ILE A 162 -8.91 11.22 5.13
C ILE A 162 -8.21 12.53 5.43
N ILE A 163 -6.89 12.46 5.55
CA ILE A 163 -6.03 13.65 5.65
C ILE A 163 -5.05 13.62 4.49
N LEU A 164 -4.99 14.70 3.74
CA LEU A 164 -3.95 14.96 2.75
C LEU A 164 -2.99 16.01 3.28
N ILE A 165 -1.70 15.79 3.09
CA ILE A 165 -0.64 16.70 3.53
C ILE A 165 0.24 17.03 2.34
N THR A 166 0.54 18.32 2.15
CA THR A 166 1.35 18.79 1.03
C THR A 166 2.79 19.10 1.43
N LYS A 167 3.64 19.27 0.43
CA LYS A 167 5.05 19.62 0.56
C LYS A 167 5.27 20.96 1.31
N PHE A 168 4.39 21.93 1.11
CA PHE A 168 4.49 23.23 1.79
C PHE A 168 3.69 23.29 3.09
N GLY A 169 3.28 22.12 3.63
CA GLY A 169 2.67 22.03 4.96
C GLY A 169 1.18 22.35 4.99
N GLN A 170 0.51 22.44 3.84
CA GLN A 170 -0.93 22.54 3.80
C GLN A 170 -1.55 21.17 4.14
N CYS A 171 -2.68 21.21 4.82
CA CYS A 171 -3.40 20.00 5.23
C CYS A 171 -4.89 20.19 5.06
N ILE A 172 -5.58 19.16 4.59
CA ILE A 172 -7.04 19.08 4.52
C ILE A 172 -7.50 17.77 5.16
N ARG A 173 -8.60 17.82 5.89
CA ARG A 173 -9.29 16.66 6.45
C ARG A 173 -10.74 16.65 5.96
N PHE A 174 -11.22 15.51 5.52
CA PHE A 174 -12.60 15.27 5.13
C PHE A 174 -12.97 13.80 5.35
N HIS A 175 -14.25 13.51 5.46
CA HIS A 175 -14.72 12.13 5.58
C HIS A 175 -14.69 11.45 4.21
N GLU A 176 -14.28 10.17 4.16
CA GLU A 176 -14.14 9.46 2.89
C GLU A 176 -15.43 9.35 2.07
N THR A 177 -16.60 9.46 2.72
CA THR A 177 -17.92 9.48 2.03
C THR A 177 -18.19 10.75 1.24
N ASP A 178 -17.44 11.83 1.47
CA ASP A 178 -17.49 13.05 0.64
C ASP A 178 -16.98 12.78 -0.78
N VAL A 179 -16.20 11.71 -0.94
CA VAL A 179 -15.75 11.23 -2.24
C VAL A 179 -16.64 10.09 -2.70
N ARG A 180 -17.42 10.34 -3.76
CA ARG A 180 -18.28 9.32 -4.34
C ARG A 180 -17.46 8.14 -4.86
N ASN A 181 -18.01 6.94 -4.73
CA ASN A 181 -17.45 5.74 -5.34
C ASN A 181 -17.49 5.85 -6.87
N THR A 182 -16.38 5.54 -7.53
CA THR A 182 -16.23 5.56 -9.00
C THR A 182 -15.56 4.29 -9.49
N GLY A 183 -15.82 3.93 -10.74
CA GLY A 183 -15.24 2.74 -11.35
C GLY A 183 -13.71 2.84 -11.52
N ARG A 184 -13.10 1.69 -11.72
CA ARG A 184 -11.64 1.50 -11.77
C ARG A 184 -10.92 2.43 -12.75
N THR A 185 -11.47 2.69 -13.94
CA THR A 185 -10.85 3.50 -14.99
C THR A 185 -11.10 5.00 -14.87
N SER A 186 -11.76 5.46 -13.81
CA SER A 186 -12.00 6.91 -13.61
C SER A 186 -10.70 7.64 -13.22
N MET A 187 -10.69 8.94 -13.46
CA MET A 187 -9.55 9.82 -13.10
C MET A 187 -9.61 10.30 -11.65
N GLY A 188 -10.78 10.23 -11.02
CA GLY A 188 -11.01 10.78 -9.69
C GLY A 188 -11.54 12.22 -9.70
N VAL A 189 -11.55 12.82 -8.51
CA VAL A 189 -12.03 14.17 -8.24
C VAL A 189 -10.97 14.98 -7.50
N ILE A 190 -11.09 16.30 -7.48
CA ILE A 190 -10.19 17.15 -6.70
C ILE A 190 -10.45 16.90 -5.21
N GLY A 191 -9.44 16.38 -4.51
CA GLY A 191 -9.45 16.22 -3.07
C GLY A 191 -8.87 17.43 -2.34
N MET A 192 -7.87 18.08 -2.95
CA MET A 192 -7.26 19.30 -2.45
C MET A 192 -6.85 20.20 -3.60
N SER A 193 -7.19 21.49 -3.53
CA SER A 193 -6.69 22.49 -4.47
C SER A 193 -5.27 22.91 -4.03
N LEU A 194 -4.32 22.76 -4.91
CA LEU A 194 -2.92 23.07 -4.65
C LEU A 194 -2.57 24.46 -5.17
N THR A 195 -1.64 25.14 -4.50
CA THR A 195 -0.96 26.32 -5.01
C THR A 195 0.14 25.90 -5.99
N ASP A 196 0.64 26.83 -6.79
CA ASP A 196 1.71 26.58 -7.74
C ASP A 196 2.93 25.94 -7.04
N GLN A 197 3.48 24.90 -7.68
CA GLN A 197 4.64 24.14 -7.21
C GLN A 197 4.43 23.31 -5.91
N ASP A 198 3.22 23.32 -5.33
CA ASP A 198 2.91 22.43 -4.22
C ASP A 198 2.51 21.03 -4.73
N GLU A 199 2.69 20.04 -3.91
CA GLU A 199 2.35 18.66 -4.22
C GLU A 199 1.89 17.91 -2.97
N VAL A 200 0.94 17.00 -3.12
CA VAL A 200 0.55 16.09 -2.03
C VAL A 200 1.65 15.07 -1.80
N LEU A 201 2.12 14.97 -0.56
CA LEU A 201 3.16 14.02 -0.16
C LEU A 201 2.62 12.79 0.55
N SER A 202 1.50 12.91 1.26
CA SER A 202 0.97 11.82 2.08
C SER A 202 -0.54 11.84 2.15
N LEU A 203 -1.09 10.62 2.23
CA LEU A 203 -2.49 10.33 2.51
C LEU A 203 -2.55 9.51 3.79
N ILE A 204 -3.26 10.02 4.80
CA ILE A 204 -3.49 9.33 6.06
C ILE A 204 -4.98 9.06 6.18
N HIS A 205 -5.36 7.87 6.66
CA HIS A 205 -6.72 7.59 7.09
C HIS A 205 -6.76 7.44 8.61
N ILE A 206 -7.80 7.94 9.22
CA ILE A 206 -8.00 7.89 10.67
C ILE A 206 -9.36 7.24 10.93
N SER A 207 -9.33 6.08 11.59
CA SER A 207 -10.53 5.49 12.18
C SER A 207 -10.92 6.32 13.41
N GLU A 208 -12.20 6.61 13.60
CA GLU A 208 -12.65 7.18 14.85
C GLU A 208 -12.24 6.26 16.01
N PRO A 209 -11.55 6.77 17.04
CA PRO A 209 -11.25 5.97 18.20
C PRO A 209 -12.58 5.50 18.81
N THR A 210 -12.75 4.20 18.91
CA THR A 210 -13.86 3.60 19.64
C THR A 210 -13.84 4.22 21.04
N ARG A 211 -14.76 5.15 21.32
CA ARG A 211 -14.92 5.69 22.67
C ARG A 211 -15.20 4.51 23.59
N PRO A 212 -14.41 4.28 24.64
CA PRO A 212 -14.80 3.31 25.65
C PRO A 212 -16.19 3.71 26.13
N ARG A 213 -17.15 2.82 26.03
CA ARG A 213 -18.43 3.02 26.72
C ARG A 213 -18.10 3.04 28.22
N LEU A 214 -18.23 4.23 28.81
CA LEU A 214 -18.26 4.39 30.25
C LEU A 214 -19.47 3.64 30.82
#